data_10452ba51f30f1d80ccabe323053612e
#
_entry.id   10452ba51f30f1d80ccabe323053612e
#
_cell.length_a   1.000
_cell.length_b   1.000
_cell.length_c   1.000
_cell.angle_alpha   90.00
_cell.angle_beta   90.00
_cell.angle_gamma   90.00
#
_symmetry.space_group_name_H-M   'P 1'
#
loop_
_entity.id
_entity.type
_entity.pdbx_description
1 polymer ?
#
loop_
_entity_poly.entity_id
_entity_poly.type
_entity_poly.pdbx_seq_one_letter_code
_entity_poly.pdbx_strand_id
1 'polypeptide(L)'
;KSANSSTYSLIGFAEIFDNFKIGTLLDRGYPDYNYPFDMATMADNAPSCNNYINAVKWHVANQKFDAAIFKAGANNQIVQKYNPAKYPTAKVQNVAVNGEIWTGSGTTTKKTFPELSEITYENSKNITSSDNCPPENITSCVMKVSYGNFDFFAGGDLQYNGRSSHAWKDAELPCAKAVGQVELLKANHHGVT
;
A
#
# COMPACT_ATOMS: atom_id res chain seq x y z
N LYS A 1 25.10 8.19 -12.78
CA LYS A 1 24.31 7.23 -13.57
C LYS A 1 24.69 5.85 -13.08
N SER A 2 23.77 5.15 -12.43
CA SER A 2 24.06 3.81 -11.95
C SER A 2 24.20 2.85 -13.13
N ALA A 3 25.03 1.81 -12.95
CA ALA A 3 25.25 0.74 -13.94
C ALA A 3 23.98 -0.09 -14.25
N ASN A 4 22.84 0.26 -13.66
CA ASN A 4 21.61 -0.54 -13.62
C ASN A 4 20.56 -0.08 -14.62
N SER A 5 20.85 0.93 -15.42
CA SER A 5 19.93 1.54 -16.37
C SER A 5 19.45 0.63 -17.51
N SER A 6 19.95 -0.60 -17.62
CA SER A 6 19.46 -1.58 -18.60
C SER A 6 18.26 -2.40 -18.10
N THR A 7 18.05 -2.45 -16.77
CA THR A 7 16.97 -3.25 -16.16
C THR A 7 15.76 -2.40 -15.77
N TYR A 8 16.01 -1.15 -15.35
CA TYR A 8 14.99 -0.19 -14.99
C TYR A 8 15.48 1.24 -15.21
N SER A 9 14.56 2.19 -15.32
CA SER A 9 14.85 3.62 -15.44
C SER A 9 14.86 4.28 -14.07
N LEU A 10 15.76 5.25 -13.85
CA LEU A 10 15.82 6.04 -12.61
C LEU A 10 14.75 7.13 -12.63
N ILE A 11 13.52 6.72 -12.33
CA ILE A 11 12.35 7.58 -12.18
C ILE A 11 11.51 7.11 -10.99
N GLY A 12 10.88 8.03 -10.28
CA GLY A 12 10.01 7.73 -9.15
C GLY A 12 10.72 6.94 -8.04
N PHE A 13 10.14 5.84 -7.60
CA PHE A 13 10.71 5.01 -6.53
C PHE A 13 12.06 4.38 -6.86
N ALA A 14 12.36 4.11 -8.13
CA ALA A 14 13.66 3.59 -8.54
C ALA A 14 14.80 4.56 -8.20
N GLU A 15 14.54 5.87 -8.29
CA GLU A 15 15.48 6.91 -7.90
C GLU A 15 15.70 6.95 -6.37
N ILE A 16 14.63 6.72 -5.59
CA ILE A 16 14.73 6.59 -4.13
C ILE A 16 15.58 5.37 -3.76
N PHE A 17 15.34 4.22 -4.39
CA PHE A 17 16.09 2.98 -4.12
C PHE A 17 17.60 3.12 -4.39
N ASP A 18 17.96 3.91 -5.40
CA ASP A 18 19.36 4.11 -5.76
C ASP A 18 20.08 5.11 -4.82
N ASN A 19 19.36 6.08 -4.27
CA ASN A 19 19.93 7.18 -3.50
C ASN A 19 19.86 7.01 -1.99
N PHE A 20 18.97 6.14 -1.48
CA PHE A 20 18.80 5.93 -0.04
C PHE A 20 19.19 4.53 0.37
N LYS A 21 19.82 4.42 1.55
CA LYS A 21 20.05 3.13 2.18
C LYS A 21 18.75 2.64 2.81
N ILE A 22 18.14 1.64 2.19
CA ILE A 22 16.91 1.02 2.65
C ILE A 22 17.26 -0.31 3.34
N GLY A 23 16.64 -0.59 4.48
CA GLY A 23 16.77 -1.88 5.14
C GLY A 23 15.75 -2.88 4.62
N THR A 24 14.47 -2.50 4.67
CA THR A 24 13.35 -3.36 4.21
C THR A 24 12.32 -2.51 3.50
N LEU A 25 11.92 -2.93 2.32
CA LEU A 25 10.76 -2.40 1.61
C LEU A 25 9.52 -3.21 2.01
N LEU A 26 8.48 -2.55 2.48
CA LEU A 26 7.16 -3.15 2.62
C LEU A 26 6.30 -2.74 1.44
N ASP A 27 5.78 -3.72 0.72
CA ASP A 27 5.11 -3.53 -0.55
C ASP A 27 3.79 -4.30 -0.60
N ARG A 28 2.79 -3.75 -1.27
CA ARG A 28 1.47 -4.36 -1.40
C ARG A 28 1.44 -5.59 -2.32
N GLY A 29 2.37 -5.69 -3.26
CA GLY A 29 2.36 -6.68 -4.33
C GLY A 29 3.49 -7.71 -4.29
N TYR A 30 4.53 -7.48 -3.51
CA TYR A 30 5.70 -8.35 -3.43
C TYR A 30 5.34 -9.77 -2.93
N PRO A 31 5.88 -10.86 -3.51
CA PRO A 31 6.85 -10.89 -4.61
C PRO A 31 6.24 -10.94 -6.02
N ASP A 32 4.95 -11.25 -6.15
CA ASP A 32 4.37 -11.71 -7.41
C ASP A 32 3.71 -10.58 -8.22
N TYR A 33 3.21 -9.55 -7.54
CA TYR A 33 2.55 -8.38 -8.13
C TYR A 33 1.30 -8.70 -8.96
N ASN A 34 0.58 -9.76 -8.58
CA ASN A 34 -0.54 -10.31 -9.33
C ASN A 34 -1.91 -10.19 -8.64
N TYR A 35 -1.98 -9.45 -7.51
CA TYR A 35 -3.24 -9.27 -6.78
C TYR A 35 -3.67 -7.79 -6.77
N PRO A 36 -4.97 -7.48 -6.97
CA PRO A 36 -6.09 -8.38 -7.36
C PRO A 36 -6.02 -8.82 -8.83
N PHE A 37 -5.10 -8.28 -9.60
CA PHE A 37 -4.77 -8.63 -10.99
C PHE A 37 -3.28 -8.33 -11.23
N ASP A 38 -2.74 -8.83 -12.34
CA ASP A 38 -1.34 -8.65 -12.70
C ASP A 38 -1.04 -7.17 -13.00
N MET A 39 -0.29 -6.54 -12.10
CA MET A 39 0.09 -5.12 -12.21
C MET A 39 0.93 -4.84 -13.46
N ALA A 40 1.65 -5.81 -13.98
CA ALA A 40 2.47 -5.66 -15.17
C ALA A 40 1.64 -5.53 -16.45
N THR A 41 0.38 -5.94 -16.41
CA THR A 41 -0.55 -5.92 -17.56
C THR A 41 -1.58 -4.80 -17.50
N MET A 42 -1.61 -4.00 -16.45
CA MET A 42 -2.51 -2.85 -16.32
C MET A 42 -2.19 -1.80 -17.38
N ALA A 43 -3.08 -1.63 -18.36
CA ALA A 43 -2.81 -0.92 -19.61
C ALA A 43 -2.25 0.50 -19.43
N ASP A 44 -2.81 1.29 -18.51
CA ASP A 44 -2.40 2.69 -18.34
C ASP A 44 -1.13 2.87 -17.49
N ASN A 45 -0.90 1.97 -16.55
CA ASN A 45 0.21 2.06 -15.59
C ASN A 45 1.30 1.02 -15.83
N ALA A 46 1.13 0.11 -16.80
CA ALA A 46 2.05 -0.99 -17.03
C ALA A 46 3.52 -0.56 -17.17
N PRO A 47 3.89 0.49 -17.92
CA PRO A 47 5.28 0.90 -18.02
C PRO A 47 5.86 1.36 -16.67
N SER A 48 5.10 2.12 -15.88
CA SER A 48 5.54 2.61 -14.56
C SER A 48 5.59 1.48 -13.53
N CYS A 49 4.57 0.62 -13.52
CA CYS A 49 4.52 -0.58 -12.67
C CYS A 49 5.68 -1.54 -13.01
N ASN A 50 5.91 -1.81 -14.28
CA ASN A 50 7.01 -2.66 -14.73
C ASN A 50 8.39 -2.10 -14.32
N ASN A 51 8.58 -0.79 -14.46
CA ASN A 51 9.80 -0.14 -14.03
C ASN A 51 10.03 -0.30 -12.52
N TYR A 52 8.99 -0.07 -11.72
CA TYR A 52 9.01 -0.25 -10.28
C TYR A 52 9.32 -1.71 -9.90
N ILE A 53 8.58 -2.67 -10.44
CA ILE A 53 8.75 -4.10 -10.18
C ILE A 53 10.18 -4.55 -10.54
N ASN A 54 10.69 -4.12 -11.68
CA ASN A 54 12.05 -4.44 -12.12
C ASN A 54 13.08 -3.85 -11.17
N ALA A 55 12.89 -2.61 -10.71
CA ALA A 55 13.78 -1.97 -9.75
C ALA A 55 13.79 -2.73 -8.42
N VAL A 56 12.63 -3.10 -7.88
CA VAL A 56 12.53 -3.89 -6.64
C VAL A 56 13.23 -5.24 -6.79
N LYS A 57 12.89 -6.00 -7.84
CA LYS A 57 13.49 -7.32 -8.08
C LYS A 57 15.01 -7.24 -8.24
N TRP A 58 15.50 -6.22 -8.94
CA TRP A 58 16.95 -6.02 -9.10
C TRP A 58 17.63 -5.73 -7.75
N HIS A 59 17.07 -4.81 -6.94
CA HIS A 59 17.66 -4.44 -5.66
C HIS A 59 17.67 -5.60 -4.67
N VAL A 60 16.60 -6.38 -4.61
CA VAL A 60 16.54 -7.58 -3.76
C VAL A 60 17.56 -8.63 -4.23
N ALA A 61 17.62 -8.92 -5.53
CA ALA A 61 18.57 -9.90 -6.08
C ALA A 61 20.03 -9.50 -5.85
N ASN A 62 20.32 -8.20 -5.79
CA ASN A 62 21.66 -7.67 -5.52
C ASN A 62 21.88 -7.31 -4.03
N GLN A 63 21.01 -7.77 -3.13
CA GLN A 63 21.15 -7.61 -1.68
C GLN A 63 21.28 -6.14 -1.24
N LYS A 64 20.58 -5.23 -1.93
CA LYS A 64 20.58 -3.81 -1.57
C LYS A 64 19.58 -3.52 -0.46
N PHE A 65 18.46 -4.22 -0.44
CA PHE A 65 17.48 -4.25 0.64
C PHE A 65 16.66 -5.53 0.61
N ASP A 66 16.00 -5.83 1.72
CA ASP A 66 14.99 -6.89 1.79
C ASP A 66 13.61 -6.32 1.38
N ALA A 67 12.78 -7.16 0.76
CA ALA A 67 11.39 -6.80 0.50
C ALA A 67 10.43 -7.82 1.12
N ALA A 68 9.30 -7.33 1.60
CA ALA A 68 8.24 -8.16 2.17
C ALA A 68 6.87 -7.59 1.84
N ILE A 69 5.87 -8.47 1.77
CA ILE A 69 4.49 -8.01 1.59
C ILE A 69 4.03 -7.24 2.82
N PHE A 70 3.39 -6.08 2.59
CA PHE A 70 2.69 -5.35 3.64
C PHE A 70 1.43 -6.12 4.04
N LYS A 71 1.24 -6.38 5.33
CA LYS A 71 0.12 -7.20 5.84
C LYS A 71 -0.82 -6.33 6.66
N ALA A 72 -2.08 -6.24 6.26
CA ALA A 72 -3.12 -5.62 7.09
C ALA A 72 -3.20 -6.31 8.46
N GLY A 73 -3.55 -5.57 9.51
CA GLY A 73 -3.63 -6.08 10.86
C GLY A 73 -2.29 -6.31 11.57
N ALA A 74 -1.17 -6.36 10.85
CA ALA A 74 0.14 -6.56 11.48
C ALA A 74 0.56 -5.33 12.30
N ASN A 75 1.19 -5.59 13.44
CA ASN A 75 1.73 -4.57 14.35
C ASN A 75 3.21 -4.80 14.69
N ASN A 76 3.86 -5.68 13.96
CA ASN A 76 5.25 -6.09 14.16
C ASN A 76 6.12 -5.98 12.90
N GLN A 77 5.58 -5.51 11.77
CA GLN A 77 6.38 -5.32 10.55
C GLN A 77 7.23 -4.06 10.59
N ILE A 78 6.74 -3.01 11.27
CA ILE A 78 7.44 -1.74 11.42
C ILE A 78 7.65 -1.51 12.91
N VAL A 79 8.88 -1.69 13.36
CA VAL A 79 9.22 -1.61 14.77
C VAL A 79 10.36 -0.62 15.02
N GLN A 80 10.31 0.05 16.16
CA GLN A 80 11.41 0.92 16.62
C GLN A 80 12.66 0.07 16.89
N LYS A 81 13.70 0.25 16.07
CA LYS A 81 14.97 -0.47 16.20
C LYS A 81 15.98 0.27 17.10
N TYR A 82 15.96 1.59 17.07
CA TYR A 82 16.89 2.41 17.87
C TYR A 82 16.35 2.60 19.29
N ASN A 83 17.05 2.04 20.26
CA ASN A 83 16.75 2.17 21.70
C ASN A 83 15.25 1.95 22.03
N PRO A 84 14.66 0.79 21.71
CA PRO A 84 13.22 0.54 21.89
C PRO A 84 12.77 0.67 23.36
N ALA A 85 13.65 0.37 24.32
CA ALA A 85 13.36 0.53 25.74
C ALA A 85 13.11 1.98 26.17
N LYS A 86 13.72 2.94 25.46
CA LYS A 86 13.48 4.38 25.68
C LYS A 86 12.15 4.86 25.10
N TYR A 87 11.63 4.15 24.12
CA TYR A 87 10.42 4.53 23.36
C TYR A 87 9.36 3.41 23.39
N PRO A 88 8.93 2.96 24.59
CA PRO A 88 8.08 1.75 24.73
C PRO A 88 6.68 1.92 24.15
N THR A 89 6.26 3.18 23.93
CA THR A 89 4.93 3.49 23.38
C THR A 89 4.92 3.70 21.86
N ALA A 90 6.11 3.65 21.21
CA ALA A 90 6.20 3.75 19.76
C ALA A 90 5.64 2.48 19.10
N LYS A 91 4.60 2.63 18.29
CA LYS A 91 3.91 1.51 17.64
C LYS A 91 3.52 1.89 16.21
N VAL A 92 3.51 0.90 15.34
CA VAL A 92 2.90 1.03 14.02
C VAL A 92 1.90 -0.11 13.83
N GLN A 93 0.68 0.25 13.54
CA GLN A 93 -0.40 -0.66 13.17
C GLN A 93 -0.63 -0.56 11.67
N ASN A 94 -0.46 -1.65 10.95
CA ASN A 94 -0.87 -1.74 9.56
C ASN A 94 -2.40 -1.84 9.52
N VAL A 95 -3.04 -0.86 8.91
CA VAL A 95 -4.50 -0.72 8.94
C VAL A 95 -5.14 -1.42 7.76
N ALA A 96 -4.65 -1.19 6.55
CA ALA A 96 -5.25 -1.80 5.36
C ALA A 96 -4.23 -1.99 4.24
N VAL A 97 -4.52 -2.95 3.37
CA VAL A 97 -3.88 -3.15 2.06
C VAL A 97 -4.75 -4.07 1.22
N ASN A 98 -4.84 -3.80 -0.08
CA ASN A 98 -5.50 -4.71 -1.05
C ASN A 98 -6.93 -5.12 -0.64
N GLY A 99 -7.70 -4.22 -0.05
CA GLY A 99 -9.06 -4.50 0.42
C GLY A 99 -9.16 -5.35 1.68
N GLU A 100 -8.05 -5.66 2.33
CA GLU A 100 -8.04 -6.26 3.65
C GLU A 100 -7.84 -5.16 4.69
N ILE A 101 -8.76 -5.04 5.65
CA ILE A 101 -8.81 -3.93 6.61
C ILE A 101 -8.80 -4.48 8.04
N TRP A 102 -7.93 -3.91 8.88
CA TRP A 102 -7.90 -4.17 10.32
C TRP A 102 -9.24 -3.82 10.98
N THR A 103 -9.67 -4.63 11.93
CA THR A 103 -10.98 -4.47 12.60
C THR A 103 -10.98 -3.50 13.78
N GLY A 104 -9.84 -2.88 14.10
CA GLY A 104 -9.68 -2.02 15.27
C GLY A 104 -9.21 -2.76 16.53
N SER A 105 -9.02 -4.08 16.48
CA SER A 105 -8.61 -4.89 17.62
C SER A 105 -7.61 -5.98 17.25
N GLY A 106 -6.59 -6.16 18.09
CA GLY A 106 -5.55 -7.18 17.90
C GLY A 106 -4.91 -7.11 16.53
N THR A 107 -4.84 -8.24 15.83
CA THR A 107 -4.35 -8.36 14.46
C THR A 107 -5.43 -8.82 13.48
N THR A 108 -6.70 -8.80 13.93
CA THR A 108 -7.82 -9.30 13.14
C THR A 108 -8.14 -8.37 11.97
N THR A 109 -8.44 -8.94 10.82
CA THR A 109 -8.78 -8.23 9.61
C THR A 109 -10.12 -8.68 9.02
N LYS A 110 -10.66 -7.86 8.13
CA LYS A 110 -11.85 -8.15 7.33
C LYS A 110 -11.56 -7.85 5.87
N LYS A 111 -11.90 -8.77 4.98
CA LYS A 111 -11.90 -8.53 3.53
C LYS A 111 -13.09 -7.66 3.14
N THR A 112 -12.85 -6.70 2.25
CA THR A 112 -13.87 -5.82 1.66
C THR A 112 -14.01 -6.02 0.17
N PHE A 113 -12.93 -6.44 -0.51
CA PHE A 113 -13.01 -6.75 -1.94
C PHE A 113 -13.85 -8.01 -2.17
N PRO A 114 -14.58 -8.07 -3.30
CA PRO A 114 -15.23 -9.30 -3.74
C PRO A 114 -14.21 -10.41 -3.99
N GLU A 115 -14.68 -11.63 -4.17
CA GLU A 115 -13.81 -12.73 -4.56
C GLU A 115 -13.20 -12.47 -5.94
N LEU A 116 -11.98 -12.95 -6.18
CA LEU A 116 -11.25 -12.69 -7.43
C LEU A 116 -12.03 -13.12 -8.69
N SER A 117 -12.85 -14.16 -8.58
CA SER A 117 -13.71 -14.63 -9.66
C SER A 117 -14.84 -13.66 -10.04
N GLU A 118 -15.14 -12.71 -9.14
CA GLU A 118 -16.17 -11.69 -9.33
C GLU A 118 -15.58 -10.36 -9.82
N ILE A 119 -14.25 -10.21 -9.73
CA ILE A 119 -13.55 -9.04 -10.23
C ILE A 119 -13.39 -9.17 -11.74
N THR A 120 -14.01 -8.27 -12.49
CA THR A 120 -13.84 -8.16 -13.93
C THR A 120 -12.89 -7.01 -14.23
N TYR A 121 -11.69 -7.35 -14.66
CA TYR A 121 -10.75 -6.40 -15.24
C TYR A 121 -10.83 -6.53 -16.76
N GLU A 122 -11.61 -5.66 -17.38
CA GLU A 122 -11.47 -5.44 -18.81
C GLU A 122 -10.21 -4.62 -19.03
N ASN A 123 -9.42 -5.00 -20.02
CA ASN A 123 -8.16 -4.36 -20.38
C ASN A 123 -8.42 -2.96 -20.97
N SER A 124 -9.22 -2.18 -20.26
CA SER A 124 -9.67 -0.85 -20.63
C SER A 124 -8.74 0.19 -19.99
N LYS A 125 -8.46 1.22 -20.75
CA LYS A 125 -7.58 2.32 -20.34
C LYS A 125 -8.08 3.10 -19.14
N ASN A 126 -9.32 2.91 -18.71
CA ASN A 126 -9.91 3.60 -17.58
C ASN A 126 -10.80 2.65 -16.80
N ILE A 127 -10.43 2.33 -15.56
CA ILE A 127 -11.32 1.67 -14.60
C ILE A 127 -12.39 2.69 -14.21
N THR A 128 -13.62 2.47 -14.65
CA THR A 128 -14.74 3.36 -14.36
C THR A 128 -15.36 3.04 -13.00
N SER A 129 -16.21 3.94 -12.51
CA SER A 129 -16.95 3.71 -11.26
C SER A 129 -17.91 2.52 -11.31
N SER A 130 -18.33 2.11 -12.51
CA SER A 130 -19.23 0.96 -12.74
C SER A 130 -18.51 -0.38 -12.83
N ASP A 131 -17.19 -0.39 -13.07
CA ASP A 131 -16.44 -1.64 -13.19
C ASP A 131 -16.38 -2.37 -11.84
N ASN A 132 -16.55 -3.68 -11.87
CA ASN A 132 -16.37 -4.53 -10.69
C ASN A 132 -14.88 -4.85 -10.48
N CYS A 133 -14.05 -3.80 -10.48
CA CYS A 133 -12.61 -3.88 -10.33
C CYS A 133 -12.14 -2.82 -9.32
N PRO A 134 -11.25 -3.17 -8.40
CA PRO A 134 -10.68 -2.19 -7.48
C PRO A 134 -9.75 -1.22 -8.25
N PRO A 135 -9.98 0.09 -8.14
CA PRO A 135 -8.99 1.06 -8.60
C PRO A 135 -7.72 0.97 -7.76
N GLU A 136 -6.58 1.35 -8.33
CA GLU A 136 -5.26 1.24 -7.68
C GLU A 136 -5.23 1.88 -6.28
N ASN A 137 -5.84 3.04 -6.14
CA ASN A 137 -5.79 3.83 -4.91
C ASN A 137 -6.37 3.11 -3.68
N ILE A 138 -7.43 2.30 -3.85
CA ILE A 138 -8.01 1.55 -2.72
C ILE A 138 -7.20 0.32 -2.33
N THR A 139 -6.12 0.03 -3.04
CA THR A 139 -5.15 -1.02 -2.68
C THR A 139 -4.01 -0.50 -1.81
N SER A 140 -4.00 0.78 -1.47
CA SER A 140 -2.95 1.47 -0.70
C SER A 140 -2.53 0.75 0.57
N CYS A 141 -1.25 0.83 0.91
CA CYS A 141 -0.72 0.46 2.21
C CYS A 141 -1.07 1.54 3.24
N VAL A 142 -1.95 1.23 4.16
CA VAL A 142 -2.49 2.17 5.16
C VAL A 142 -1.95 1.83 6.53
N MET A 143 -1.46 2.83 7.28
CA MET A 143 -0.94 2.62 8.61
C MET A 143 -1.35 3.72 9.60
N LYS A 144 -1.35 3.34 10.88
CA LYS A 144 -1.41 4.23 12.03
C LYS A 144 -0.10 4.15 12.80
N VAL A 145 0.53 5.29 13.03
CA VAL A 145 1.73 5.41 13.86
C VAL A 145 1.33 6.05 15.18
N SER A 146 1.68 5.42 16.29
CA SER A 146 1.36 5.90 17.63
C SER A 146 2.62 6.15 18.45
N TYR A 147 2.61 7.23 19.23
CA TYR A 147 3.63 7.50 20.23
C TYR A 147 3.02 8.24 21.45
N GLY A 148 2.95 7.57 22.60
CA GLY A 148 2.22 8.09 23.75
C GLY A 148 0.74 8.27 23.42
N ASN A 149 0.25 9.50 23.55
CA ASN A 149 -1.13 9.89 23.24
C ASN A 149 -1.25 10.52 21.84
N PHE A 150 -0.22 10.47 21.02
CA PHE A 150 -0.22 11.03 19.67
C PHE A 150 -0.39 9.89 18.65
N ASP A 151 -1.41 10.00 17.83
CA ASP A 151 -1.70 9.09 16.73
C ASP A 151 -1.65 9.83 15.39
N PHE A 152 -0.92 9.26 14.45
CA PHE A 152 -0.81 9.74 13.08
C PHE A 152 -1.38 8.70 12.10
N PHE A 153 -2.29 9.11 11.22
CA PHE A 153 -2.84 8.28 10.17
C PHE A 153 -2.23 8.61 8.81
N ALA A 154 -1.72 7.60 8.12
CA ALA A 154 -1.19 7.69 6.77
C ALA A 154 -1.94 6.69 5.86
N GLY A 155 -2.85 7.18 5.05
CA GLY A 155 -3.74 6.38 4.21
C GLY A 155 -3.26 6.20 2.77
N GLY A 156 -2.09 6.72 2.40
CA GLY A 156 -1.66 6.67 1.00
C GLY A 156 -2.60 7.45 0.09
N ASP A 157 -3.00 6.84 -1.00
CA ASP A 157 -3.97 7.37 -1.94
C ASP A 157 -5.35 6.72 -1.77
N LEU A 158 -5.62 6.20 -0.57
CA LEU A 158 -6.92 5.66 -0.21
C LEU A 158 -8.02 6.68 -0.56
N GLN A 159 -9.11 6.18 -1.13
CA GLN A 159 -10.17 7.07 -1.60
C GLN A 159 -11.56 6.54 -1.27
N TYR A 160 -12.49 7.46 -1.21
CA TYR A 160 -13.92 7.22 -1.28
C TYR A 160 -14.37 7.27 -2.75
N ASN A 161 -15.13 6.29 -3.19
CA ASN A 161 -15.75 6.34 -4.51
C ASN A 161 -17.29 6.44 -4.40
N GLY A 162 -17.76 7.61 -4.01
CA GLY A 162 -19.18 7.89 -3.81
C GLY A 162 -20.05 7.84 -5.08
N ARG A 163 -19.41 7.74 -6.25
CA ARG A 163 -20.10 7.57 -7.53
C ARG A 163 -20.19 6.09 -7.95
N SER A 164 -19.56 5.20 -7.19
CA SER A 164 -19.60 3.78 -7.51
C SER A 164 -20.91 3.15 -7.08
N SER A 165 -21.46 2.27 -7.92
CA SER A 165 -22.56 1.36 -7.56
C SER A 165 -22.12 0.28 -6.54
N HIS A 166 -20.82 0.16 -6.26
CA HIS A 166 -20.23 -0.87 -5.43
C HIS A 166 -19.77 -0.28 -4.09
N ALA A 167 -20.52 -0.54 -3.02
CA ALA A 167 -20.20 -0.04 -1.67
C ALA A 167 -18.81 -0.45 -1.16
N TRP A 168 -18.29 -1.60 -1.61
CA TRP A 168 -16.97 -2.09 -1.23
C TRP A 168 -15.81 -1.22 -1.76
N LYS A 169 -16.07 -0.34 -2.73
CA LYS A 169 -15.07 0.62 -3.24
C LYS A 169 -14.85 1.82 -2.30
N ASP A 170 -15.67 1.97 -1.27
CA ASP A 170 -15.37 2.90 -0.18
C ASP A 170 -14.39 2.24 0.80
N ALA A 171 -13.12 2.55 0.67
CA ALA A 171 -12.08 2.04 1.55
C ALA A 171 -11.75 3.01 2.69
N GLU A 172 -12.14 4.28 2.60
CA GLU A 172 -11.85 5.28 3.65
C GLU A 172 -12.68 5.07 4.89
N LEU A 173 -14.00 4.93 4.76
CA LEU A 173 -14.91 4.82 5.89
C LEU A 173 -14.62 3.59 6.77
N PRO A 174 -14.37 2.38 6.23
CA PRO A 174 -13.96 1.24 7.05
C PRO A 174 -12.62 1.46 7.78
N CYS A 175 -11.64 2.07 7.14
CA CYS A 175 -10.36 2.41 7.77
C CYS A 175 -10.54 3.44 8.89
N ALA A 176 -11.31 4.49 8.66
CA ALA A 176 -11.60 5.52 9.65
C ALA A 176 -12.30 4.92 10.89
N LYS A 177 -13.26 4.02 10.69
CA LYS A 177 -13.94 3.32 11.80
C LYS A 177 -12.99 2.43 12.61
N ALA A 178 -12.06 1.75 11.95
CA ALA A 178 -11.08 0.88 12.61
C ALA A 178 -10.05 1.69 13.41
N VAL A 179 -9.61 2.82 12.88
CA VAL A 179 -8.56 3.66 13.46
C VAL A 179 -9.08 4.54 14.60
N GLY A 180 -10.31 5.03 14.49
CA GLY A 180 -10.89 5.97 15.45
C GLY A 180 -10.27 7.37 15.35
N GLN A 181 -10.21 8.07 16.48
CA GLN A 181 -9.65 9.41 16.56
C GLN A 181 -8.13 9.39 16.38
N VAL A 182 -7.60 10.42 15.70
CA VAL A 182 -6.16 10.67 15.55
C VAL A 182 -5.87 12.16 15.71
N GLU A 183 -4.65 12.51 16.15
CA GLU A 183 -4.20 13.90 16.30
C GLU A 183 -3.72 14.48 14.97
N LEU A 184 -3.23 13.62 14.06
CA LEU A 184 -2.76 14.05 12.74
C LEU A 184 -3.23 13.09 11.65
N LEU A 185 -3.82 13.64 10.62
CA LEU A 185 -4.22 12.95 9.40
C LEU A 185 -3.44 13.50 8.22
N LYS A 186 -2.71 12.62 7.50
CA LYS A 186 -2.27 12.95 6.13
C LYS A 186 -3.50 12.83 5.21
N ALA A 187 -3.84 13.92 4.50
CA ALA A 187 -4.91 13.87 3.52
C ALA A 187 -4.67 12.74 2.51
N ASN A 188 -5.64 11.86 2.37
CA ASN A 188 -5.58 10.76 1.41
C ASN A 188 -5.69 11.31 -0.01
N HIS A 189 -5.12 10.62 -0.99
CA HIS A 189 -5.24 10.92 -2.42
C HIS A 189 -5.08 12.42 -2.71
N HIS A 190 -4.05 13.05 -2.14
CA HIS A 190 -3.72 14.48 -2.31
C HIS A 190 -4.85 15.46 -1.89
N GLY A 191 -5.85 15.00 -1.11
CA GLY A 191 -7.03 15.80 -0.75
C GLY A 191 -8.06 15.91 -1.87
N VAL A 192 -7.98 15.08 -2.90
CA VAL A 192 -8.97 15.00 -3.99
C VAL A 192 -10.03 13.94 -3.64
N THR A 193 -11.29 14.27 -3.79
CA THR A 193 -12.44 13.38 -3.58
C THR A 193 -13.12 13.03 -4.91
#